data_9d3bffda80df119f3fe386d51a1bcbd8
#
_entry.id   9d3bffda80df119f3fe386d51a1bcbd8
#
_cell.length_a   1.000
_cell.length_b   1.000
_cell.length_c   1.000
_cell.angle_alpha   90.00
_cell.angle_beta   90.00
_cell.angle_gamma   90.00
#
_symmetry.space_group_name_H-M   'P 1'
#
loop_
_entity.id
_entity.type
_entity.pdbx_description
1 polymer ?
#
loop_
_entity_poly.entity_id
_entity_poly.type
_entity_poly.pdbx_seq_one_letter_code
_entity_poly.pdbx_strand_id
1 'polypeptide(L)'
;MRILGTLIMSFYVHKSTYFGHDSIKYLLTRSCDIQHSIEGPAFSEFRRGSMPGRESVLASYAMLVAGYMTTVFGPEIGELVSVDPATGAELGRVAETPPEAVAAAVERGRAAFIGWRKTGFSERQRAVMSAREVILAEIDEIAGLISAESGKPVAEAIAMEIAPVLDLMQWIGRNAERMLKPRRIGIGLFSLMGRSSKVIYHPLGVIGIIPAWNYPFSIPLGEAVMAIMAGNTVVLKPSEMTPLVGLKIGEVFEKAGFPQDVVQVVSGAGETGAALVRAAPDKMIFTGSTATGKKIMAAAAESLTPVVLELGGKDPMIVFDDANVELAASAAVWGAFCNSGQNCAAVERLYVQEGIADNLTKRIIEKTLELKQGPGTHEEVSIAAMSSERQIRIVERHVDDFREAGATIETGGRRVPRGVGLSDLYFEPTVITGATNDMRPMREETFGPLLPICTFQTEEEAVALANDSEYGLTASVWTSDYAKARRVARQIEAGTVCINEVLYTHGIGQTPWGGFKNSGLGRTHGYEGLMELVKPQHIHTNRFAILPDAWWMPYSPTAVDLFRKMSRTFASGSLLKTVALLPMLVKRTRELLKK
;
A
#
# COMPACT_ATOMS: atom_id res chain seq x y z
N MET A 1 4.38 53.10 -2.10
CA MET A 1 2.95 53.15 -2.43
C MET A 1 2.64 53.03 -3.93
N ARG A 2 3.24 53.79 -4.84
CA ARG A 2 3.00 53.58 -6.31
C ARG A 2 3.35 52.17 -6.81
N ILE A 3 4.44 51.55 -6.34
CA ILE A 3 4.86 50.21 -6.77
C ILE A 3 3.91 49.12 -6.23
N LEU A 4 3.44 49.26 -5.00
CA LEU A 4 2.48 48.34 -4.40
C LEU A 4 1.08 48.43 -5.03
N GLY A 5 0.65 49.70 -5.35
CA GLY A 5 -0.59 49.92 -6.10
C GLY A 5 -0.54 49.36 -7.51
N THR A 6 0.63 49.40 -8.18
CA THR A 6 0.83 48.82 -9.52
C THR A 6 0.88 47.28 -9.49
N LEU A 7 1.47 46.67 -8.44
CA LEU A 7 1.46 45.22 -8.24
C LEU A 7 0.06 44.70 -7.93
N ILE A 8 -0.69 45.39 -7.07
CA ILE A 8 -2.11 45.03 -6.74
C ILE A 8 -2.98 45.19 -7.99
N MET A 9 -2.81 46.29 -8.77
CA MET A 9 -3.53 46.48 -10.03
C MET A 9 -3.16 45.47 -11.10
N SER A 10 -1.88 45.08 -11.22
CA SER A 10 -1.44 44.04 -12.17
C SER A 10 -2.01 42.66 -11.81
N PHE A 11 -2.08 42.35 -10.55
CA PHE A 11 -2.69 41.10 -10.07
C PHE A 11 -4.23 41.07 -10.30
N TYR A 12 -4.89 42.25 -10.15
CA TYR A 12 -6.32 42.41 -10.40
C TYR A 12 -6.69 42.33 -11.88
N VAL A 13 -5.91 42.90 -12.76
CA VAL A 13 -6.16 42.89 -14.23
C VAL A 13 -6.03 41.45 -14.79
N HIS A 14 -5.18 40.61 -14.19
CA HIS A 14 -5.04 39.22 -14.65
C HIS A 14 -6.11 38.25 -14.13
N LYS A 15 -6.82 38.59 -13.03
CA LYS A 15 -7.90 37.78 -12.46
C LYS A 15 -9.32 38.35 -12.61
N SER A 16 -9.49 39.51 -13.26
CA SER A 16 -10.82 40.18 -13.41
C SER A 16 -11.83 39.44 -14.30
N THR A 17 -11.44 38.35 -14.92
CA THR A 17 -12.33 37.48 -15.71
C THR A 17 -13.17 36.51 -14.86
N TYR A 18 -12.94 36.43 -13.54
CA TYR A 18 -13.57 35.42 -12.67
C TYR A 18 -14.46 35.96 -11.52
N PHE A 19 -14.55 37.28 -11.27
CA PHE A 19 -15.32 37.81 -10.17
C PHE A 19 -16.42 38.77 -10.64
N GLY A 20 -17.66 38.56 -10.15
CA GLY A 20 -18.80 39.44 -10.42
C GLY A 20 -18.68 40.83 -9.76
N HIS A 21 -19.40 41.81 -10.32
CA HIS A 21 -19.31 43.23 -10.00
C HIS A 21 -19.55 43.58 -8.50
N ASP A 22 -20.31 42.76 -7.76
CA ASP A 22 -20.64 42.98 -6.35
C ASP A 22 -19.50 42.58 -5.39
N SER A 23 -18.69 41.58 -5.77
CA SER A 23 -17.50 41.18 -5.01
C SER A 23 -16.41 42.26 -5.02
N ILE A 24 -16.31 43.01 -6.11
CA ILE A 24 -15.33 44.10 -6.27
C ILE A 24 -15.74 45.33 -5.39
N LYS A 25 -17.03 45.64 -5.27
CA LYS A 25 -17.53 46.69 -4.38
C LYS A 25 -17.28 46.37 -2.90
N TYR A 26 -17.48 45.13 -2.48
CA TYR A 26 -17.21 44.67 -1.12
C TYR A 26 -15.73 44.80 -0.75
N LEU A 27 -14.84 44.46 -1.67
CA LEU A 27 -13.40 44.57 -1.47
C LEU A 27 -12.88 46.01 -1.43
N LEU A 28 -13.47 46.93 -2.21
CA LEU A 28 -13.11 48.35 -2.21
C LEU A 28 -13.57 49.07 -0.93
N THR A 29 -14.70 48.69 -0.33
CA THR A 29 -15.16 49.25 0.96
C THR A 29 -14.28 48.80 2.13
N ARG A 30 -13.76 47.55 2.12
CA ARG A 30 -12.85 47.05 3.17
C ARG A 30 -11.40 47.54 3.02
N SER A 31 -10.98 48.00 1.84
CA SER A 31 -9.64 48.59 1.65
C SER A 31 -9.46 49.91 2.39
N CYS A 32 -10.56 50.65 2.69
CA CYS A 32 -10.53 51.83 3.54
C CYS A 32 -10.26 51.49 5.02
N ASP A 33 -10.79 50.37 5.53
CA ASP A 33 -10.54 49.93 6.90
C ASP A 33 -9.10 49.46 7.13
N ILE A 34 -8.49 48.89 6.10
CA ILE A 34 -7.07 48.50 6.11
C ILE A 34 -6.16 49.73 6.18
N GLN A 35 -6.52 50.81 5.52
CA GLN A 35 -5.75 52.05 5.51
C GLN A 35 -5.70 52.70 6.91
N HIS A 36 -6.75 52.57 7.71
CA HIS A 36 -6.79 53.09 9.09
C HIS A 36 -6.04 52.20 10.11
N SER A 37 -5.91 50.89 9.87
CA SER A 37 -5.14 49.99 10.74
C SER A 37 -3.63 50.07 10.50
N ILE A 38 -3.19 50.59 9.38
CA ILE A 38 -1.77 50.70 8.97
C ILE A 38 -1.11 52.01 9.49
N GLU A 39 -1.85 53.00 9.93
CA GLU A 39 -1.34 54.27 10.43
C GLU A 39 -0.98 54.27 11.93
N GLY A 40 -0.38 53.17 12.42
CA GLY A 40 0.15 53.07 13.78
C GLY A 40 1.58 53.67 13.94
N PRO A 41 2.05 53.86 15.20
CA PRO A 41 3.33 54.53 15.52
C PRO A 41 4.55 54.01 14.78
N ALA A 42 4.57 52.73 14.45
CA ALA A 42 5.67 52.08 13.71
C ALA A 42 5.86 52.59 12.26
N PHE A 43 4.74 53.09 11.62
CA PHE A 43 4.80 53.62 10.26
C PHE A 43 5.32 55.05 10.21
N SER A 44 5.20 55.77 11.30
CA SER A 44 5.76 57.17 11.41
C SER A 44 7.30 57.14 11.54
N GLU A 45 7.90 56.09 12.11
CA GLU A 45 9.36 55.92 12.21
C GLU A 45 9.97 55.48 10.89
N PHE A 46 9.26 54.68 10.10
CA PHE A 46 9.69 54.25 8.74
C PHE A 46 9.83 55.46 7.79
N ARG A 47 9.00 56.51 7.94
CA ARG A 47 9.11 57.74 7.15
C ARG A 47 10.37 58.55 7.48
N ARG A 48 10.98 58.40 8.65
CA ARG A 48 12.13 59.20 9.11
C ARG A 48 13.49 58.61 8.76
N GLY A 49 13.58 57.45 8.10
CA GLY A 49 14.81 56.97 7.47
C GLY A 49 15.88 56.38 8.43
N SER A 50 15.55 56.10 9.67
CA SER A 50 16.53 55.75 10.71
C SER A 50 16.60 54.27 11.13
N MET A 51 16.14 53.31 10.31
CA MET A 51 16.26 51.87 10.65
C MET A 51 17.28 51.15 9.76
N PRO A 52 18.19 50.34 10.34
CA PRO A 52 19.03 49.41 9.61
C PRO A 52 18.19 48.15 9.22
N GLY A 53 18.22 47.79 7.93
CA GLY A 53 17.66 46.52 7.45
C GLY A 53 16.34 46.66 6.68
N ARG A 54 16.36 47.38 5.53
CA ARG A 54 15.20 47.49 4.59
C ARG A 54 14.62 46.12 4.19
N GLU A 55 15.46 45.08 4.08
CA GLU A 55 15.06 43.75 3.65
C GLU A 55 14.29 42.98 4.75
N SER A 56 14.65 43.14 6.04
CA SER A 56 13.97 42.46 7.15
C SER A 56 12.59 43.04 7.41
N VAL A 57 12.38 44.33 7.22
CA VAL A 57 11.08 45.00 7.37
C VAL A 57 10.14 44.62 6.20
N LEU A 58 10.67 44.50 4.99
CA LEU A 58 9.89 44.02 3.83
C LEU A 58 9.50 42.54 3.98
N ALA A 59 10.39 41.70 4.52
CA ALA A 59 10.11 40.29 4.80
C ALA A 59 9.04 40.15 5.91
N SER A 60 9.13 40.94 6.99
CA SER A 60 8.12 40.95 8.06
C SER A 60 6.77 41.46 7.59
N TYR A 61 6.76 42.43 6.70
CA TYR A 61 5.53 42.95 6.12
C TYR A 61 4.90 41.99 5.11
N ALA A 62 5.72 41.30 4.33
CA ALA A 62 5.26 40.21 3.46
C ALA A 62 4.66 39.04 4.23
N MET A 63 5.25 38.67 5.38
CA MET A 63 4.69 37.65 6.30
C MET A 63 3.38 38.10 6.94
N LEU A 64 3.27 39.39 7.34
CA LEU A 64 2.03 39.95 7.91
C LEU A 64 0.90 40.01 6.88
N VAL A 65 1.19 40.40 5.65
CA VAL A 65 0.23 40.42 4.55
C VAL A 65 -0.16 38.99 4.15
N ALA A 66 0.79 38.07 4.06
CA ALA A 66 0.49 36.66 3.82
C ALA A 66 -0.35 36.05 4.94
N GLY A 67 -0.02 36.32 6.21
CA GLY A 67 -0.81 35.88 7.37
C GLY A 67 -2.21 36.50 7.38
N TYR A 68 -2.37 37.78 7.02
CA TYR A 68 -3.67 38.42 6.92
C TYR A 68 -4.49 37.88 5.75
N MET A 69 -3.88 37.66 4.59
CA MET A 69 -4.54 37.04 3.43
C MET A 69 -5.00 35.61 3.76
N THR A 70 -4.18 34.84 4.45
CA THR A 70 -4.54 33.49 4.91
C THR A 70 -5.69 33.52 5.93
N THR A 71 -5.74 34.54 6.79
CA THR A 71 -6.80 34.69 7.81
C THR A 71 -8.12 35.16 7.21
N VAL A 72 -8.09 35.97 6.15
CA VAL A 72 -9.28 36.58 5.51
C VAL A 72 -9.86 35.68 4.41
N PHE A 73 -8.99 34.98 3.67
CA PHE A 73 -9.39 34.13 2.53
C PHE A 73 -9.31 32.62 2.83
N GLY A 74 -8.76 32.23 3.97
CA GLY A 74 -8.39 30.84 4.26
C GLY A 74 -7.20 30.38 3.42
N PRO A 75 -6.58 29.24 3.72
CA PRO A 75 -5.62 28.62 2.79
C PRO A 75 -6.36 28.32 1.47
N GLU A 76 -5.77 28.67 0.32
CA GLU A 76 -6.27 28.15 -0.96
C GLU A 76 -6.27 26.63 -0.87
N ILE A 77 -7.44 26.02 -0.76
CA ILE A 77 -7.59 24.56 -0.78
C ILE A 77 -7.27 24.14 -2.21
N GLY A 78 -6.23 23.37 -2.40
CA GLY A 78 -5.88 22.76 -3.68
C GLY A 78 -7.01 21.85 -4.17
N GLU A 79 -7.12 21.66 -5.47
CA GLU A 79 -8.06 20.72 -6.07
C GLU A 79 -7.32 19.68 -6.90
N LEU A 80 -7.67 18.41 -6.71
CA LEU A 80 -7.31 17.33 -7.61
C LEU A 80 -8.29 17.29 -8.77
N VAL A 81 -7.78 17.24 -9.99
CA VAL A 81 -8.59 17.05 -11.19
C VAL A 81 -8.47 15.59 -11.61
N SER A 82 -9.57 14.84 -11.50
CA SER A 82 -9.66 13.48 -12.03
C SER A 82 -9.90 13.52 -13.54
N VAL A 83 -9.15 12.72 -14.28
CA VAL A 83 -9.16 12.70 -15.75
C VAL A 83 -9.26 11.27 -16.23
N ASP A 84 -10.13 11.03 -17.21
CA ASP A 84 -10.18 9.77 -17.95
C ASP A 84 -8.90 9.61 -18.80
N PRO A 85 -8.03 8.64 -18.51
CA PRO A 85 -6.80 8.45 -19.28
C PRO A 85 -7.07 7.99 -20.73
N ALA A 86 -8.23 7.40 -21.03
CA ALA A 86 -8.57 6.96 -22.36
C ALA A 86 -8.87 8.13 -23.32
N THR A 87 -9.47 9.19 -22.81
CA THR A 87 -9.96 10.32 -23.62
C THR A 87 -9.30 11.65 -23.27
N GLY A 88 -8.76 11.78 -22.08
CA GLY A 88 -8.26 13.05 -21.52
C GLY A 88 -9.38 13.94 -20.98
N ALA A 89 -10.62 13.47 -20.92
CA ALA A 89 -11.75 14.22 -20.40
C ALA A 89 -11.70 14.35 -18.87
N GLU A 90 -12.07 15.51 -18.35
CA GLU A 90 -12.25 15.72 -16.92
C GLU A 90 -13.46 14.92 -16.40
N LEU A 91 -13.25 14.09 -15.39
CA LEU A 91 -14.30 13.30 -14.72
C LEU A 91 -14.88 14.03 -13.51
N GLY A 92 -14.09 14.85 -12.85
CA GLY A 92 -14.50 15.60 -11.68
C GLY A 92 -13.35 16.25 -10.94
N ARG A 93 -13.69 17.00 -9.90
CA ARG A 93 -12.74 17.70 -9.03
C ARG A 93 -12.95 17.32 -7.59
N VAL A 94 -11.86 17.17 -6.85
CA VAL A 94 -11.86 16.80 -5.45
C VAL A 94 -10.99 17.80 -4.68
N ALA A 95 -11.55 18.45 -3.67
CA ALA A 95 -10.80 19.35 -2.81
C ALA A 95 -9.71 18.58 -2.03
N GLU A 96 -8.50 19.14 -1.96
CA GLU A 96 -7.43 18.57 -1.15
C GLU A 96 -7.70 18.81 0.34
N THR A 97 -7.44 17.80 1.15
CA THR A 97 -7.52 17.89 2.61
C THR A 97 -6.26 18.56 3.14
N PRO A 98 -6.35 19.73 3.78
CA PRO A 98 -5.17 20.42 4.29
C PRO A 98 -4.53 19.64 5.46
N PRO A 99 -3.21 19.82 5.72
CA PRO A 99 -2.45 19.04 6.70
C PRO A 99 -3.06 19.02 8.11
N GLU A 100 -3.60 20.13 8.57
CA GLU A 100 -4.27 20.23 9.88
C GLU A 100 -5.57 19.42 9.94
N ALA A 101 -6.31 19.34 8.84
CA ALA A 101 -7.52 18.52 8.75
C ALA A 101 -7.18 17.02 8.68
N VAL A 102 -6.02 16.64 8.08
CA VAL A 102 -5.50 15.28 8.12
C VAL A 102 -5.15 14.87 9.56
N ALA A 103 -4.45 15.73 10.30
CA ALA A 103 -4.13 15.47 11.71
C ALA A 103 -5.42 15.33 12.54
N ALA A 104 -6.40 16.23 12.32
CA ALA A 104 -7.70 16.14 12.98
C ALA A 104 -8.46 14.85 12.62
N ALA A 105 -8.34 14.32 11.39
CA ALA A 105 -8.94 13.03 11.00
C ALA A 105 -8.33 11.87 11.81
N VAL A 106 -7.01 11.84 12.01
CA VAL A 106 -6.36 10.82 12.86
C VAL A 106 -6.88 10.91 14.29
N GLU A 107 -7.02 12.11 14.86
CA GLU A 107 -7.53 12.28 16.23
C GLU A 107 -9.02 11.87 16.34
N ARG A 108 -9.89 12.19 15.36
CA ARG A 108 -11.25 11.67 15.31
C ARG A 108 -11.27 10.15 15.23
N GLY A 109 -10.38 9.56 14.41
CA GLY A 109 -10.19 8.12 14.35
C GLY A 109 -9.81 7.50 15.70
N ARG A 110 -8.93 8.17 16.50
CA ARG A 110 -8.61 7.74 17.88
C ARG A 110 -9.82 7.79 18.79
N ALA A 111 -10.64 8.83 18.69
CA ALA A 111 -11.86 8.94 19.47
C ALA A 111 -12.87 7.82 19.10
N ALA A 112 -13.11 7.59 17.81
CA ALA A 112 -13.99 6.52 17.31
C ALA A 112 -13.48 5.13 17.70
N PHE A 113 -12.17 4.91 17.72
CA PHE A 113 -11.54 3.66 18.13
C PHE A 113 -11.95 3.22 19.55
N ILE A 114 -12.16 4.15 20.47
CA ILE A 114 -12.57 3.83 21.86
C ILE A 114 -13.89 3.02 21.89
N GLY A 115 -14.81 3.36 21.00
CA GLY A 115 -16.07 2.65 20.80
C GLY A 115 -15.90 1.38 19.98
N TRP A 116 -15.27 1.52 18.80
CA TRP A 116 -15.15 0.43 17.83
C TRP A 116 -14.38 -0.79 18.36
N ARG A 117 -13.30 -0.59 19.10
CA ARG A 117 -12.52 -1.69 19.70
C ARG A 117 -13.32 -2.56 20.68
N LYS A 118 -14.45 -2.07 21.20
CA LYS A 118 -15.31 -2.79 22.15
C LYS A 118 -16.37 -3.65 21.44
N THR A 119 -16.60 -3.44 20.14
CA THR A 119 -17.55 -4.23 19.36
C THR A 119 -17.09 -5.68 19.25
N GLY A 120 -18.04 -6.61 19.23
CA GLY A 120 -17.75 -8.03 19.02
C GLY A 120 -17.45 -8.36 17.56
N PHE A 121 -16.80 -9.50 17.32
CA PHE A 121 -16.51 -9.97 15.95
C PHE A 121 -17.77 -10.11 15.09
N SER A 122 -18.88 -10.63 15.66
CA SER A 122 -20.15 -10.73 14.94
C SER A 122 -20.76 -9.39 14.54
N GLU A 123 -20.52 -8.34 15.32
CA GLU A 123 -20.97 -6.97 14.99
C GLU A 123 -20.15 -6.40 13.83
N ARG A 124 -18.81 -6.51 13.90
CA ARG A 124 -17.92 -6.10 12.82
C ARG A 124 -18.18 -6.86 11.53
N GLN A 125 -18.42 -8.17 11.63
CA GLN A 125 -18.80 -8.99 10.49
C GLN A 125 -20.08 -8.49 9.84
N ARG A 126 -21.14 -8.19 10.62
CA ARG A 126 -22.39 -7.64 10.06
C ARG A 126 -22.17 -6.33 9.34
N ALA A 127 -21.38 -5.42 9.91
CA ALA A 127 -21.05 -4.15 9.29
C ALA A 127 -20.28 -4.34 7.96
N VAL A 128 -19.28 -5.22 7.94
CA VAL A 128 -18.52 -5.54 6.72
C VAL A 128 -19.42 -6.21 5.68
N MET A 129 -20.35 -7.11 6.09
CA MET A 129 -21.29 -7.71 5.13
C MET A 129 -22.30 -6.69 4.61
N SER A 130 -22.71 -5.68 5.41
CA SER A 130 -23.53 -4.57 4.91
C SER A 130 -22.80 -3.77 3.82
N ALA A 131 -21.51 -3.46 4.01
CA ALA A 131 -20.69 -2.81 2.97
C ALA A 131 -20.57 -3.68 1.71
N ARG A 132 -20.42 -4.99 1.87
CA ARG A 132 -20.41 -5.94 0.77
C ARG A 132 -21.69 -5.90 -0.06
N GLU A 133 -22.87 -5.81 0.59
CA GLU A 133 -24.16 -5.71 -0.12
C GLU A 133 -24.30 -4.36 -0.88
N VAL A 134 -23.76 -3.26 -0.34
CA VAL A 134 -23.69 -1.98 -1.07
C VAL A 134 -22.86 -2.13 -2.35
N ILE A 135 -21.68 -2.75 -2.27
CA ILE A 135 -20.80 -2.97 -3.43
C ILE A 135 -21.51 -3.85 -4.47
N LEU A 136 -22.22 -4.91 -4.06
CA LEU A 136 -22.96 -5.77 -4.97
C LEU A 136 -24.12 -5.04 -5.66
N ALA A 137 -24.81 -4.16 -4.94
CA ALA A 137 -25.89 -3.36 -5.51
C ALA A 137 -25.42 -2.31 -6.53
N GLU A 138 -24.18 -1.84 -6.38
CA GLU A 138 -23.59 -0.76 -7.19
C GLU A 138 -22.44 -1.28 -8.08
N ILE A 139 -22.38 -2.57 -8.37
CA ILE A 139 -21.23 -3.20 -9.04
C ILE A 139 -20.89 -2.57 -10.38
N ASP A 140 -21.89 -2.26 -11.21
CA ASP A 140 -21.68 -1.69 -12.53
C ASP A 140 -21.23 -0.23 -12.45
N GLU A 141 -21.77 0.54 -11.50
CA GLU A 141 -21.36 1.93 -11.23
C GLU A 141 -19.90 1.97 -10.77
N ILE A 142 -19.54 1.12 -9.80
CA ILE A 142 -18.18 1.05 -9.26
C ILE A 142 -17.20 0.59 -10.34
N ALA A 143 -17.54 -0.43 -11.13
CA ALA A 143 -16.69 -0.93 -12.22
C ALA A 143 -16.50 0.14 -13.31
N GLY A 144 -17.57 0.86 -13.68
CA GLY A 144 -17.51 1.97 -14.62
C GLY A 144 -16.62 3.12 -14.12
N LEU A 145 -16.71 3.47 -12.84
CA LEU A 145 -15.87 4.51 -12.22
C LEU A 145 -14.40 4.09 -12.19
N ILE A 146 -14.10 2.85 -11.79
CA ILE A 146 -12.74 2.30 -11.79
C ILE A 146 -12.16 2.35 -13.21
N SER A 147 -12.92 1.90 -14.22
CA SER A 147 -12.51 1.92 -15.62
C SER A 147 -12.25 3.34 -16.12
N ALA A 148 -13.15 4.27 -15.84
CA ALA A 148 -13.04 5.66 -16.27
C ALA A 148 -11.81 6.35 -15.67
N GLU A 149 -11.54 6.15 -14.38
CA GLU A 149 -10.48 6.88 -13.66
C GLU A 149 -9.09 6.23 -13.79
N SER A 150 -9.02 4.89 -13.93
CA SER A 150 -7.75 4.16 -14.08
C SER A 150 -7.38 3.80 -15.52
N GLY A 151 -8.35 3.86 -16.43
CA GLY A 151 -8.18 3.46 -17.83
C GLY A 151 -8.38 1.98 -18.11
N LYS A 152 -8.38 1.08 -17.10
CA LYS A 152 -8.44 -0.37 -17.30
C LYS A 152 -9.79 -0.84 -17.89
N PRO A 153 -9.82 -2.01 -18.57
CA PRO A 153 -11.08 -2.62 -19.03
C PRO A 153 -12.07 -2.86 -17.88
N VAL A 154 -13.36 -2.63 -18.10
CA VAL A 154 -14.42 -2.91 -17.11
C VAL A 154 -14.38 -4.38 -16.67
N ALA A 155 -14.08 -5.31 -17.58
CA ALA A 155 -13.90 -6.72 -17.23
C ALA A 155 -12.82 -6.93 -16.16
N GLU A 156 -11.69 -6.22 -16.25
CA GLU A 156 -10.63 -6.26 -15.24
C GLU A 156 -11.04 -5.55 -13.93
N ALA A 157 -11.76 -4.44 -14.01
CA ALA A 157 -12.31 -3.77 -12.84
C ALA A 157 -13.20 -4.71 -12.01
N ILE A 158 -14.05 -5.50 -12.68
CA ILE A 158 -14.90 -6.49 -12.02
C ILE A 158 -14.07 -7.69 -11.51
N ALA A 159 -13.25 -8.31 -12.38
CA ALA A 159 -12.58 -9.57 -12.09
C ALA A 159 -11.38 -9.42 -11.14
N MET A 160 -10.67 -8.29 -11.19
CA MET A 160 -9.41 -8.09 -10.46
C MET A 160 -9.51 -7.08 -9.31
N GLU A 161 -10.60 -6.31 -9.21
CA GLU A 161 -10.80 -5.40 -8.09
C GLU A 161 -12.04 -5.74 -7.27
N ILE A 162 -13.22 -5.82 -7.89
CA ILE A 162 -14.46 -6.01 -7.13
C ILE A 162 -14.59 -7.44 -6.60
N ALA A 163 -14.46 -8.44 -7.47
CA ALA A 163 -14.64 -9.83 -7.09
C ALA A 163 -13.66 -10.30 -5.99
N PRO A 164 -12.35 -10.01 -6.06
CA PRO A 164 -11.41 -10.40 -5.01
C PRO A 164 -11.70 -9.77 -3.64
N VAL A 165 -12.08 -8.50 -3.60
CA VAL A 165 -12.37 -7.84 -2.33
C VAL A 165 -13.68 -8.35 -1.72
N LEU A 166 -14.67 -8.69 -2.53
CA LEU A 166 -15.92 -9.33 -2.05
C LEU A 166 -15.64 -10.71 -1.42
N ASP A 167 -14.73 -11.49 -2.02
CA ASP A 167 -14.28 -12.77 -1.44
C ASP A 167 -13.49 -12.57 -0.14
N LEU A 168 -12.56 -11.61 -0.12
CA LEU A 168 -11.82 -11.24 1.09
C LEU A 168 -12.77 -10.83 2.23
N MET A 169 -13.77 -9.98 1.96
CA MET A 169 -14.78 -9.57 2.95
C MET A 169 -15.52 -10.77 3.53
N GLN A 170 -15.93 -11.70 2.68
CA GLN A 170 -16.62 -12.92 3.08
C GLN A 170 -15.71 -13.82 3.93
N TRP A 171 -14.46 -14.00 3.50
CA TRP A 171 -13.50 -14.85 4.18
C TRP A 171 -13.09 -14.30 5.55
N ILE A 172 -12.69 -13.02 5.61
CA ILE A 172 -12.23 -12.42 6.86
C ILE A 172 -13.36 -12.31 7.89
N GLY A 173 -14.58 -11.99 7.43
CA GLY A 173 -15.76 -11.97 8.28
C GLY A 173 -16.02 -13.28 9.00
N ARG A 174 -15.76 -14.41 8.34
CA ARG A 174 -15.93 -15.76 8.90
C ARG A 174 -14.76 -16.23 9.76
N ASN A 175 -13.55 -15.70 9.54
CA ASN A 175 -12.34 -16.30 10.10
C ASN A 175 -11.62 -15.42 11.15
N ALA A 176 -11.84 -14.10 11.17
CA ALA A 176 -11.12 -13.18 12.06
C ALA A 176 -11.23 -13.57 13.53
N GLU A 177 -12.42 -13.93 14.02
CA GLU A 177 -12.61 -14.37 15.41
C GLU A 177 -11.75 -15.60 15.74
N ARG A 178 -11.74 -16.60 14.87
CA ARG A 178 -10.95 -17.81 15.06
C ARG A 178 -9.46 -17.53 15.08
N MET A 179 -8.99 -16.63 14.19
CA MET A 179 -7.59 -16.28 14.07
C MET A 179 -7.08 -15.40 15.24
N LEU A 180 -7.93 -14.54 15.77
CA LEU A 180 -7.59 -13.62 16.87
C LEU A 180 -8.01 -14.11 18.25
N LYS A 181 -8.55 -15.33 18.37
CA LYS A 181 -8.89 -15.91 19.68
C LYS A 181 -7.66 -16.04 20.57
N PRO A 182 -7.82 -15.91 21.91
CA PRO A 182 -6.73 -16.11 22.84
C PRO A 182 -6.06 -17.47 22.67
N ARG A 183 -4.73 -17.50 22.52
CA ARG A 183 -3.93 -18.71 22.32
C ARG A 183 -3.21 -19.09 23.60
N ARG A 184 -3.46 -20.30 24.11
CA ARG A 184 -2.71 -20.86 25.23
C ARG A 184 -1.30 -21.25 24.77
N ILE A 185 -0.32 -20.98 25.65
CA ILE A 185 1.08 -21.33 25.44
C ILE A 185 1.44 -22.46 26.39
N GLY A 186 1.97 -23.56 25.83
CA GLY A 186 2.54 -24.65 26.63
C GLY A 186 3.85 -24.17 27.30
N ILE A 187 3.89 -24.18 28.62
CA ILE A 187 5.02 -23.69 29.42
C ILE A 187 5.71 -24.82 30.18
N GLY A 188 5.55 -26.06 29.70
CA GLY A 188 6.22 -27.22 30.26
C GLY A 188 5.97 -27.41 31.75
N LEU A 189 7.05 -27.63 32.53
CA LEU A 189 6.99 -27.88 33.99
C LEU A 189 6.24 -26.80 34.76
N PHE A 190 6.31 -25.53 34.32
CA PHE A 190 5.60 -24.45 35.00
C PHE A 190 4.09 -24.66 35.04
N SER A 191 3.53 -25.39 34.07
CA SER A 191 2.10 -25.79 34.10
C SER A 191 1.77 -26.70 35.26
N LEU A 192 2.66 -27.63 35.61
CA LEU A 192 2.51 -28.52 36.78
C LEU A 192 2.61 -27.77 38.10
N MET A 193 3.26 -26.62 38.12
CA MET A 193 3.37 -25.70 39.25
C MET A 193 2.18 -24.74 39.35
N GLY A 194 1.05 -25.04 38.69
CA GLY A 194 -0.14 -24.19 38.70
C GLY A 194 -0.06 -22.91 37.91
N ARG A 195 0.91 -22.80 36.97
CA ARG A 195 1.04 -21.64 36.10
C ARG A 195 0.40 -21.88 34.75
N SER A 196 -0.09 -20.80 34.15
CA SER A 196 -0.64 -20.81 32.82
C SER A 196 -0.26 -19.55 32.06
N SER A 197 -0.05 -19.69 30.76
CA SER A 197 0.26 -18.57 29.86
C SER A 197 -0.70 -18.56 28.69
N LYS A 198 -1.12 -17.36 28.31
CA LYS A 198 -1.92 -17.13 27.10
C LYS A 198 -1.49 -15.85 26.41
N VAL A 199 -1.65 -15.81 25.11
CA VAL A 199 -1.55 -14.60 24.31
C VAL A 199 -2.95 -14.16 23.94
N ILE A 200 -3.23 -12.89 24.12
CA ILE A 200 -4.43 -12.21 23.62
C ILE A 200 -3.99 -11.14 22.63
N TYR A 201 -4.89 -10.80 21.71
CA TYR A 201 -4.61 -9.84 20.65
C TYR A 201 -5.45 -8.58 20.86
N HIS A 202 -4.82 -7.43 20.78
CA HIS A 202 -5.47 -6.12 20.87
C HIS A 202 -5.36 -5.40 19.54
N PRO A 203 -6.39 -4.72 19.06
CA PRO A 203 -6.25 -3.82 17.92
C PRO A 203 -5.22 -2.73 18.22
N LEU A 204 -4.57 -2.25 17.17
CA LEU A 204 -3.51 -1.24 17.26
C LEU A 204 -4.07 0.13 17.64
N GLY A 205 -5.05 0.61 16.88
CA GLY A 205 -5.61 1.95 16.98
C GLY A 205 -6.09 2.47 15.64
N VAL A 206 -5.51 3.57 15.16
CA VAL A 206 -5.77 4.16 13.85
C VAL A 206 -4.77 3.62 12.83
N ILE A 207 -5.27 3.10 11.72
CA ILE A 207 -4.46 2.63 10.59
C ILE A 207 -4.51 3.68 9.47
N GLY A 208 -3.35 4.23 9.12
CA GLY A 208 -3.19 5.08 7.95
C GLY A 208 -2.93 4.21 6.71
N ILE A 209 -3.69 4.42 5.64
CA ILE A 209 -3.57 3.65 4.39
C ILE A 209 -3.30 4.62 3.24
N ILE A 210 -2.22 4.39 2.49
CA ILE A 210 -1.86 5.15 1.28
C ILE A 210 -1.65 4.15 0.15
N PRO A 211 -2.69 3.85 -0.67
CA PRO A 211 -2.63 2.89 -1.76
C PRO A 211 -2.05 3.50 -3.03
N ALA A 212 -1.64 2.62 -3.96
CA ALA A 212 -1.30 2.98 -5.33
C ALA A 212 -2.56 3.18 -6.19
N TRP A 213 -2.35 3.81 -7.36
CA TRP A 213 -3.39 4.16 -8.33
C TRP A 213 -3.82 3.01 -9.26
N ASN A 214 -3.02 1.95 -9.36
CA ASN A 214 -3.22 0.90 -10.36
C ASN A 214 -4.36 -0.11 -10.02
N TYR A 215 -4.63 -0.29 -8.74
CA TYR A 215 -5.80 -1.02 -8.22
C TYR A 215 -6.48 -0.18 -7.14
N PRO A 216 -7.15 0.92 -7.54
CA PRO A 216 -7.60 1.97 -6.65
C PRO A 216 -8.75 1.57 -5.72
N PHE A 217 -9.43 0.47 -6.00
CA PHE A 217 -10.55 -0.04 -5.21
C PHE A 217 -10.16 -1.24 -4.34
N SER A 218 -9.57 -2.28 -4.94
CA SER A 218 -9.31 -3.55 -4.23
C SER A 218 -8.25 -3.41 -3.14
N ILE A 219 -7.13 -2.74 -3.42
CA ILE A 219 -6.04 -2.58 -2.45
C ILE A 219 -6.52 -1.82 -1.21
N PRO A 220 -7.00 -0.56 -1.31
CA PRO A 220 -7.38 0.20 -0.12
C PRO A 220 -8.56 -0.38 0.63
N LEU A 221 -9.55 -0.92 -0.08
CA LEU A 221 -10.73 -1.51 0.55
C LEU A 221 -10.38 -2.81 1.27
N GLY A 222 -9.54 -3.66 0.67
CA GLY A 222 -9.06 -4.90 1.28
C GLY A 222 -8.30 -4.63 2.58
N GLU A 223 -7.36 -3.69 2.56
CA GLU A 223 -6.58 -3.28 3.74
C GLU A 223 -7.48 -2.65 4.82
N ALA A 224 -8.44 -1.80 4.42
CA ALA A 224 -9.39 -1.20 5.35
C ALA A 224 -10.28 -2.25 6.02
N VAL A 225 -10.82 -3.21 5.26
CA VAL A 225 -11.67 -4.29 5.78
C VAL A 225 -10.89 -5.17 6.77
N MET A 226 -9.64 -5.52 6.47
CA MET A 226 -8.78 -6.27 7.39
C MET A 226 -8.55 -5.50 8.69
N ALA A 227 -8.27 -4.18 8.60
CA ALA A 227 -8.07 -3.31 9.77
C ALA A 227 -9.33 -3.20 10.63
N ILE A 228 -10.50 -3.01 10.01
CA ILE A 228 -11.81 -2.92 10.65
C ILE A 228 -12.16 -4.22 11.38
N MET A 229 -11.95 -5.37 10.74
CA MET A 229 -12.21 -6.68 11.34
C MET A 229 -11.30 -6.96 12.54
N ALA A 230 -10.05 -6.48 12.52
CA ALA A 230 -9.15 -6.52 13.67
C ALA A 230 -9.59 -5.59 14.81
N GLY A 231 -10.48 -4.62 14.55
CA GLY A 231 -11.03 -3.66 15.52
C GLY A 231 -10.33 -2.31 15.54
N ASN A 232 -9.63 -1.98 14.47
CA ASN A 232 -9.00 -0.68 14.25
C ASN A 232 -9.96 0.29 13.54
N THR A 233 -9.62 1.57 13.55
CA THR A 233 -10.18 2.60 12.67
C THR A 233 -9.21 2.92 11.55
N VAL A 234 -9.68 3.54 10.48
CA VAL A 234 -8.93 3.75 9.24
C VAL A 234 -8.98 5.21 8.81
N VAL A 235 -7.83 5.76 8.43
CA VAL A 235 -7.72 6.99 7.65
C VAL A 235 -7.07 6.63 6.32
N LEU A 236 -7.84 6.69 5.23
CA LEU A 236 -7.45 6.35 3.88
C LEU A 236 -7.11 7.61 3.09
N LYS A 237 -5.91 7.68 2.53
CA LYS A 237 -5.52 8.68 1.53
C LYS A 237 -5.39 8.01 0.16
N PRO A 238 -6.43 8.03 -0.69
CA PRO A 238 -6.35 7.46 -2.05
C PRO A 238 -5.29 8.18 -2.88
N SER A 239 -4.87 7.55 -3.99
CA SER A 239 -3.99 8.22 -4.95
C SER A 239 -4.65 9.47 -5.53
N GLU A 240 -3.85 10.51 -5.78
CA GLU A 240 -4.27 11.71 -6.50
C GLU A 240 -4.67 11.45 -7.95
N MET A 241 -4.31 10.30 -8.49
CA MET A 241 -4.69 9.89 -9.86
C MET A 241 -6.07 9.23 -9.92
N THR A 242 -6.57 8.74 -8.78
CA THR A 242 -7.86 8.02 -8.69
C THR A 242 -8.66 8.47 -7.45
N PRO A 243 -8.87 9.80 -7.29
CA PRO A 243 -9.50 10.34 -6.09
C PRO A 243 -10.99 10.00 -6.00
N LEU A 244 -11.70 9.90 -7.12
CA LEU A 244 -13.14 9.61 -7.12
C LEU A 244 -13.43 8.18 -6.67
N VAL A 245 -12.63 7.20 -7.11
CA VAL A 245 -12.71 5.82 -6.59
C VAL A 245 -12.44 5.80 -5.09
N GLY A 246 -11.48 6.59 -4.61
CA GLY A 246 -11.21 6.72 -3.19
C GLY A 246 -12.40 7.27 -2.40
N LEU A 247 -13.08 8.30 -2.90
CA LEU A 247 -14.31 8.84 -2.29
C LEU A 247 -15.44 7.81 -2.32
N LYS A 248 -15.57 7.03 -3.40
CA LYS A 248 -16.56 5.95 -3.51
C LYS A 248 -16.38 4.89 -2.41
N ILE A 249 -15.14 4.58 -2.02
CA ILE A 249 -14.88 3.69 -0.87
C ILE A 249 -15.47 4.29 0.43
N GLY A 250 -15.28 5.58 0.68
CA GLY A 250 -15.88 6.26 1.82
C GLY A 250 -17.40 6.18 1.81
N GLU A 251 -18.01 6.44 0.65
CA GLU A 251 -19.47 6.36 0.42
C GLU A 251 -20.02 4.94 0.70
N VAL A 252 -19.30 3.89 0.29
CA VAL A 252 -19.68 2.48 0.56
C VAL A 252 -19.80 2.25 2.06
N PHE A 253 -18.83 2.70 2.87
CA PHE A 253 -18.88 2.52 4.33
C PHE A 253 -19.99 3.37 4.97
N GLU A 254 -20.23 4.58 4.49
CA GLU A 254 -21.31 5.44 4.95
C GLU A 254 -22.68 4.81 4.67
N LYS A 255 -22.95 4.39 3.43
CA LYS A 255 -24.17 3.68 3.02
C LYS A 255 -24.39 2.37 3.79
N ALA A 256 -23.32 1.69 4.16
CA ALA A 256 -23.35 0.47 4.96
C ALA A 256 -23.70 0.73 6.45
N GLY A 257 -23.76 1.99 6.88
CA GLY A 257 -24.11 2.39 8.23
C GLY A 257 -22.97 2.23 9.25
N PHE A 258 -21.72 2.36 8.83
CA PHE A 258 -20.59 2.37 9.77
C PHE A 258 -20.68 3.58 10.70
N PRO A 259 -20.27 3.43 11.98
CA PRO A 259 -20.19 4.57 12.89
C PRO A 259 -19.25 5.65 12.33
N GLN A 260 -19.60 6.90 12.57
CA GLN A 260 -18.82 8.05 12.13
C GLN A 260 -17.35 7.92 12.56
N ASP A 261 -16.42 8.33 11.70
CA ASP A 261 -14.98 8.35 11.90
C ASP A 261 -14.31 6.97 12.11
N VAL A 262 -15.04 5.84 11.92
CA VAL A 262 -14.41 4.50 11.88
C VAL A 262 -13.61 4.33 10.59
N VAL A 263 -14.12 4.84 9.47
CA VAL A 263 -13.40 4.93 8.19
C VAL A 263 -13.52 6.36 7.69
N GLN A 264 -12.38 6.97 7.42
CA GLN A 264 -12.31 8.34 6.91
C GLN A 264 -11.44 8.37 5.64
N VAL A 265 -11.85 9.19 4.67
CA VAL A 265 -11.06 9.43 3.46
C VAL A 265 -10.54 10.87 3.50
N VAL A 266 -9.24 11.04 3.26
CA VAL A 266 -8.57 12.33 3.11
C VAL A 266 -7.97 12.40 1.72
N SER A 267 -8.38 13.39 0.92
CA SER A 267 -7.97 13.53 -0.48
C SER A 267 -6.81 14.50 -0.60
N GLY A 268 -5.88 14.25 -1.51
CA GLY A 268 -4.76 15.13 -1.78
C GLY A 268 -3.56 14.39 -2.36
N ALA A 269 -2.56 15.15 -2.78
CA ALA A 269 -1.32 14.66 -3.38
C ALA A 269 -0.29 14.22 -2.31
N GLY A 270 0.99 14.26 -2.67
CA GLY A 270 2.09 13.78 -1.80
C GLY A 270 2.17 14.48 -0.45
N GLU A 271 1.81 15.79 -0.37
CA GLU A 271 1.86 16.54 0.89
C GLU A 271 0.80 16.05 1.90
N THR A 272 -0.41 15.74 1.43
CA THR A 272 -1.46 15.11 2.25
C THR A 272 -1.02 13.73 2.77
N GLY A 273 -0.31 12.95 1.94
CA GLY A 273 0.28 11.68 2.37
C GLY A 273 1.35 11.88 3.45
N ALA A 274 2.24 12.85 3.26
CA ALA A 274 3.25 13.20 4.26
C ALA A 274 2.61 13.71 5.56
N ALA A 275 1.53 14.48 5.48
CA ALA A 275 0.76 14.93 6.65
C ALA A 275 0.15 13.75 7.41
N LEU A 276 -0.37 12.73 6.71
CA LEU A 276 -0.91 11.53 7.35
C LEU A 276 0.19 10.75 8.11
N VAL A 277 1.39 10.62 7.54
CA VAL A 277 2.52 9.99 8.26
C VAL A 277 2.92 10.82 9.48
N ARG A 278 3.05 12.16 9.35
CA ARG A 278 3.37 13.07 10.46
C ARG A 278 2.32 13.08 11.58
N ALA A 279 1.05 12.81 11.23
CA ALA A 279 -0.04 12.67 12.22
C ALA A 279 0.11 11.41 13.10
N ALA A 280 1.12 10.59 12.85
CA ALA A 280 1.52 9.43 13.64
C ALA A 280 0.37 8.46 13.95
N PRO A 281 -0.33 7.89 12.96
CA PRO A 281 -1.27 6.81 13.21
C PRO A 281 -0.56 5.62 13.87
N ASP A 282 -1.31 4.68 14.42
CA ASP A 282 -0.74 3.52 15.14
C ASP A 282 -0.07 2.50 14.21
N LYS A 283 -0.34 2.57 12.92
CA LYS A 283 0.37 1.88 11.84
C LYS A 283 0.11 2.56 10.49
N MET A 284 1.10 2.49 9.61
CA MET A 284 0.96 2.86 8.20
C MET A 284 1.00 1.63 7.31
N ILE A 285 0.10 1.58 6.32
CA ILE A 285 0.15 0.66 5.19
C ILE A 285 0.34 1.51 3.94
N PHE A 286 1.35 1.19 3.16
CA PHE A 286 1.67 1.90 1.93
C PHE A 286 1.88 0.94 0.78
N THR A 287 1.22 1.20 -0.35
CA THR A 287 1.46 0.53 -1.62
C THR A 287 1.91 1.54 -2.65
N GLY A 288 3.06 1.27 -3.31
CA GLY A 288 3.61 2.18 -4.32
C GLY A 288 5.09 1.96 -4.61
N SER A 289 5.79 2.98 -5.14
CA SER A 289 7.19 2.83 -5.51
C SER A 289 8.13 2.64 -4.31
N THR A 290 9.19 1.86 -4.51
CA THR A 290 10.25 1.64 -3.50
C THR A 290 10.85 2.95 -2.99
N ALA A 291 11.04 3.93 -3.87
CA ALA A 291 11.60 5.23 -3.48
C ALA A 291 10.67 5.99 -2.52
N THR A 292 9.35 5.93 -2.73
CA THR A 292 8.36 6.56 -1.84
C THR A 292 8.22 5.76 -0.54
N GLY A 293 8.22 4.43 -0.59
CA GLY A 293 8.19 3.57 0.59
C GLY A 293 9.35 3.85 1.56
N LYS A 294 10.57 4.03 1.04
CA LYS A 294 11.74 4.43 1.84
C LYS A 294 11.54 5.79 2.53
N LYS A 295 10.93 6.78 1.87
CA LYS A 295 10.60 8.09 2.47
C LYS A 295 9.57 7.98 3.57
N ILE A 296 8.51 7.20 3.35
CA ILE A 296 7.45 6.94 4.35
C ILE A 296 8.05 6.24 5.58
N MET A 297 8.87 5.21 5.38
CA MET A 297 9.55 4.50 6.46
C MET A 297 10.44 5.44 7.28
N ALA A 298 11.21 6.31 6.63
CA ALA A 298 12.06 7.29 7.30
C ALA A 298 11.24 8.27 8.14
N ALA A 299 10.14 8.80 7.59
CA ALA A 299 9.26 9.73 8.32
C ALA A 299 8.52 9.03 9.48
N ALA A 300 8.04 7.81 9.29
CA ALA A 300 7.36 7.02 10.31
C ALA A 300 8.29 6.65 11.51
N ALA A 301 9.59 6.58 11.27
CA ALA A 301 10.58 6.29 12.33
C ALA A 301 10.63 7.40 13.40
N GLU A 302 10.30 8.66 13.07
CA GLU A 302 10.28 9.77 14.02
C GLU A 302 9.26 9.56 15.15
N SER A 303 8.13 8.90 14.85
CA SER A 303 7.07 8.57 15.81
C SER A 303 7.05 7.09 16.22
N LEU A 304 8.02 6.29 15.78
CA LEU A 304 8.03 4.82 15.93
C LEU A 304 6.76 4.16 15.37
N THR A 305 6.13 4.77 14.39
CA THR A 305 4.96 4.20 13.72
C THR A 305 5.41 2.99 12.87
N PRO A 306 4.92 1.78 13.15
CA PRO A 306 5.26 0.61 12.34
C PRO A 306 4.63 0.72 10.96
N VAL A 307 5.33 0.20 9.95
CA VAL A 307 4.89 0.25 8.55
C VAL A 307 4.72 -1.16 7.96
N VAL A 308 3.75 -1.30 7.06
CA VAL A 308 3.71 -2.35 6.02
C VAL A 308 3.92 -1.65 4.70
N LEU A 309 4.85 -2.16 3.91
CA LEU A 309 5.23 -1.60 2.62
C LEU A 309 5.03 -2.67 1.54
N GLU A 310 4.15 -2.40 0.60
CA GLU A 310 3.93 -3.18 -0.61
C GLU A 310 4.49 -2.36 -1.78
N LEU A 311 5.58 -2.84 -2.36
CA LEU A 311 6.38 -2.04 -3.28
C LEU A 311 6.45 -2.70 -4.66
N GLY A 312 7.30 -2.15 -5.55
CA GLY A 312 7.43 -2.63 -6.91
C GLY A 312 7.94 -4.06 -7.03
N GLY A 313 7.81 -4.61 -8.22
CA GLY A 313 8.30 -5.91 -8.62
C GLY A 313 9.14 -5.84 -9.90
N LYS A 314 9.81 -6.93 -10.24
CA LYS A 314 10.42 -7.24 -11.53
C LYS A 314 10.30 -8.75 -11.73
N ASP A 315 9.06 -9.18 -11.83
CA ASP A 315 8.69 -10.56 -11.56
C ASP A 315 9.07 -11.51 -12.70
N PRO A 316 9.76 -12.63 -12.40
CA PRO A 316 10.16 -13.61 -13.38
C PRO A 316 9.05 -14.65 -13.64
N MET A 317 8.86 -15.00 -14.90
CA MET A 317 8.16 -16.22 -15.33
C MET A 317 9.18 -17.17 -15.95
N ILE A 318 9.34 -18.36 -15.39
CA ILE A 318 10.28 -19.40 -15.85
C ILE A 318 9.49 -20.49 -16.56
N VAL A 319 9.83 -20.77 -17.83
CA VAL A 319 9.13 -21.78 -18.64
C VAL A 319 10.13 -22.83 -19.10
N PHE A 320 10.00 -24.06 -18.58
CA PHE A 320 10.81 -25.20 -18.96
C PHE A 320 10.30 -25.85 -20.27
N ASP A 321 11.15 -26.63 -20.94
CA ASP A 321 10.89 -27.25 -22.24
C ASP A 321 9.75 -28.28 -22.25
N ASP A 322 9.41 -28.84 -21.10
CA ASP A 322 8.28 -29.74 -20.88
C ASP A 322 6.95 -29.05 -20.53
N ALA A 323 6.91 -27.71 -20.50
CA ALA A 323 5.70 -26.96 -20.24
C ALA A 323 4.69 -27.03 -21.39
N ASN A 324 3.42 -26.84 -21.07
CA ASN A 324 2.39 -26.64 -22.08
C ASN A 324 2.54 -25.26 -22.72
N VAL A 325 3.05 -25.21 -23.95
CA VAL A 325 3.36 -23.98 -24.68
C VAL A 325 2.14 -23.09 -24.85
N GLU A 326 0.98 -23.66 -25.15
CA GLU A 326 -0.25 -22.87 -25.39
C GLU A 326 -0.74 -22.18 -24.13
N LEU A 327 -0.72 -22.88 -22.98
CA LEU A 327 -1.10 -22.30 -21.71
C LEU A 327 -0.04 -21.29 -21.22
N ALA A 328 1.25 -21.62 -21.36
CA ALA A 328 2.34 -20.72 -20.96
C ALA A 328 2.31 -19.41 -21.79
N ALA A 329 2.06 -19.50 -23.12
CA ALA A 329 1.93 -18.32 -23.96
C ALA A 329 0.74 -17.43 -23.54
N SER A 330 -0.42 -18.05 -23.29
CA SER A 330 -1.61 -17.30 -22.82
C SER A 330 -1.37 -16.61 -21.48
N ALA A 331 -0.72 -17.32 -20.56
CA ALA A 331 -0.36 -16.80 -19.25
C ALA A 331 0.69 -15.68 -19.32
N ALA A 332 1.69 -15.80 -20.18
CA ALA A 332 2.70 -14.76 -20.38
C ALA A 332 2.07 -13.47 -20.93
N VAL A 333 1.18 -13.58 -21.93
CA VAL A 333 0.48 -12.45 -22.51
C VAL A 333 -0.44 -11.77 -21.48
N TRP A 334 -1.26 -12.55 -20.77
CA TRP A 334 -2.13 -12.00 -19.72
C TRP A 334 -1.31 -11.42 -18.56
N GLY A 335 -0.30 -12.13 -18.09
CA GLY A 335 0.54 -11.71 -16.97
C GLY A 335 1.36 -10.46 -17.25
N ALA A 336 1.76 -10.21 -18.52
CA ALA A 336 2.52 -9.04 -18.89
C ALA A 336 1.65 -7.84 -19.28
N PHE A 337 0.44 -8.06 -19.81
CA PHE A 337 -0.33 -6.98 -20.45
C PHE A 337 -1.65 -6.62 -19.75
N CYS A 338 -2.09 -7.40 -18.77
CA CYS A 338 -3.23 -7.06 -17.92
C CYS A 338 -3.04 -5.67 -17.28
N ASN A 339 -4.08 -4.85 -17.25
CA ASN A 339 -4.04 -3.44 -16.82
C ASN A 339 -2.96 -2.63 -17.58
N SER A 340 -2.75 -2.94 -18.88
CA SER A 340 -1.67 -2.37 -19.70
C SER A 340 -0.28 -2.53 -19.09
N GLY A 341 -0.03 -3.64 -18.38
CA GLY A 341 1.22 -3.95 -17.67
C GLY A 341 1.44 -3.14 -16.38
N GLN A 342 0.47 -2.33 -15.97
CA GLN A 342 0.55 -1.50 -14.77
C GLN A 342 0.19 -2.29 -13.51
N ASN A 343 0.92 -3.37 -13.26
CA ASN A 343 0.68 -4.30 -12.18
C ASN A 343 2.00 -4.63 -11.47
N CYS A 344 2.02 -4.52 -10.13
CA CYS A 344 3.20 -4.82 -9.32
C CYS A 344 3.70 -6.27 -9.46
N ALA A 345 2.79 -7.19 -9.81
CA ALA A 345 3.08 -8.62 -10.04
C ALA A 345 3.10 -8.99 -11.53
N ALA A 346 3.20 -8.01 -12.45
CA ALA A 346 3.28 -8.29 -13.87
C ALA A 346 4.50 -9.16 -14.22
N VAL A 347 4.34 -10.02 -15.22
CA VAL A 347 5.49 -10.72 -15.81
C VAL A 347 6.35 -9.70 -16.55
N GLU A 348 7.40 -9.25 -15.92
CA GLU A 348 8.34 -8.27 -16.47
C GLU A 348 9.65 -8.86 -16.95
N ARG A 349 9.85 -10.18 -16.73
CA ARG A 349 11.01 -10.97 -17.21
C ARG A 349 10.55 -12.39 -17.52
N LEU A 350 10.51 -12.75 -18.82
CA LEU A 350 10.16 -14.10 -19.25
C LEU A 350 11.44 -14.88 -19.56
N TYR A 351 11.72 -15.92 -18.79
CA TYR A 351 12.82 -16.84 -18.98
C TYR A 351 12.30 -18.14 -19.60
N VAL A 352 12.85 -18.51 -20.77
CA VAL A 352 12.38 -19.66 -21.54
C VAL A 352 13.52 -20.62 -21.78
N GLN A 353 13.33 -21.91 -21.52
CA GLN A 353 14.31 -22.92 -21.86
C GLN A 353 14.50 -23.05 -23.37
N GLU A 354 15.76 -23.10 -23.85
CA GLU A 354 16.09 -23.00 -25.27
C GLU A 354 15.28 -23.92 -26.17
N GLY A 355 14.99 -25.16 -25.70
CA GLY A 355 14.31 -26.18 -26.51
C GLY A 355 12.90 -25.79 -27.01
N ILE A 356 12.22 -24.84 -26.34
CA ILE A 356 10.88 -24.39 -26.75
C ILE A 356 10.83 -22.89 -27.07
N ALA A 357 11.94 -22.17 -26.98
CA ALA A 357 11.98 -20.71 -27.04
C ALA A 357 11.33 -20.15 -28.32
N ASP A 358 11.71 -20.66 -29.49
CA ASP A 358 11.16 -20.18 -30.76
C ASP A 358 9.64 -20.42 -30.85
N ASN A 359 9.19 -21.62 -30.46
CA ASN A 359 7.79 -21.99 -30.51
C ASN A 359 6.95 -21.14 -29.53
N LEU A 360 7.41 -21.00 -28.30
CA LEU A 360 6.72 -20.19 -27.28
C LEU A 360 6.67 -18.72 -27.68
N THR A 361 7.79 -18.15 -28.14
CA THR A 361 7.87 -16.75 -28.60
C THR A 361 6.90 -16.50 -29.75
N LYS A 362 6.88 -17.39 -30.76
CA LYS A 362 5.93 -17.29 -31.87
C LYS A 362 4.47 -17.26 -31.38
N ARG A 363 4.10 -18.16 -30.46
CA ARG A 363 2.74 -18.19 -29.90
C ARG A 363 2.41 -16.95 -29.08
N ILE A 364 3.35 -16.40 -28.33
CA ILE A 364 3.19 -15.14 -27.59
C ILE A 364 2.93 -13.99 -28.55
N ILE A 365 3.72 -13.87 -29.64
CA ILE A 365 3.53 -12.81 -30.65
C ILE A 365 2.14 -12.92 -31.30
N GLU A 366 1.75 -14.14 -31.74
CA GLU A 366 0.43 -14.38 -32.35
C GLU A 366 -0.69 -13.93 -31.40
N LYS A 367 -0.68 -14.34 -30.13
CA LYS A 367 -1.68 -13.95 -29.13
C LYS A 367 -1.65 -12.44 -28.79
N THR A 368 -0.48 -11.84 -28.80
CA THR A 368 -0.34 -10.39 -28.55
C THR A 368 -0.99 -9.57 -29.66
N LEU A 369 -0.86 -10.01 -30.93
CA LEU A 369 -1.46 -9.35 -32.08
C LEU A 369 -3.00 -9.49 -32.15
N GLU A 370 -3.58 -10.45 -31.42
CA GLU A 370 -5.04 -10.62 -31.31
C GLU A 370 -5.67 -9.63 -30.30
N LEU A 371 -4.87 -8.98 -29.44
CA LEU A 371 -5.38 -8.08 -28.41
C LEU A 371 -5.97 -6.80 -29.01
N LYS A 372 -7.17 -6.46 -28.60
CA LYS A 372 -7.86 -5.24 -29.04
C LYS A 372 -7.57 -4.08 -28.10
N GLN A 373 -7.07 -2.98 -28.64
CA GLN A 373 -6.86 -1.75 -27.89
C GLN A 373 -8.01 -0.77 -28.06
N GLY A 374 -8.35 -0.06 -26.98
CA GLY A 374 -9.40 0.96 -26.98
C GLY A 374 -9.77 1.46 -25.60
N PRO A 375 -10.84 2.28 -25.48
CA PRO A 375 -11.37 2.70 -24.19
C PRO A 375 -11.82 1.51 -23.34
N GLY A 376 -11.43 1.46 -22.07
CA GLY A 376 -11.73 0.35 -21.15
C GLY A 376 -13.21 0.10 -20.92
N THR A 377 -14.08 1.06 -21.24
CA THR A 377 -15.54 0.95 -21.19
C THR A 377 -16.15 0.13 -22.32
N HIS A 378 -15.37 -0.25 -23.33
CA HIS A 378 -15.85 -1.09 -24.44
C HIS A 378 -15.62 -2.57 -24.14
N GLU A 379 -16.65 -3.42 -24.26
CA GLU A 379 -16.64 -4.83 -23.84
C GLU A 379 -15.57 -5.71 -24.51
N GLU A 380 -15.18 -5.37 -25.75
CA GLU A 380 -14.19 -6.16 -26.51
C GLU A 380 -12.73 -5.73 -26.30
N VAL A 381 -12.49 -4.68 -25.49
CA VAL A 381 -11.15 -4.14 -25.25
C VAL A 381 -10.40 -5.00 -24.25
N SER A 382 -9.19 -5.40 -24.63
CA SER A 382 -8.26 -6.15 -23.79
C SER A 382 -7.16 -5.27 -23.23
N ILE A 383 -6.72 -4.25 -23.97
CA ILE A 383 -5.67 -3.31 -23.60
C ILE A 383 -6.21 -1.89 -23.68
N ALA A 384 -6.17 -1.19 -22.57
CA ALA A 384 -6.67 0.18 -22.49
C ALA A 384 -5.52 1.21 -22.39
N ALA A 385 -5.87 2.47 -22.13
CA ALA A 385 -4.88 3.53 -21.96
C ALA A 385 -4.02 3.30 -20.69
N MET A 386 -2.78 3.73 -20.74
CA MET A 386 -1.95 3.87 -19.53
C MET A 386 -2.43 5.08 -18.72
N SER A 387 -2.24 5.03 -17.42
CA SER A 387 -2.84 6.01 -16.50
C SER A 387 -2.17 7.39 -16.53
N SER A 388 -0.96 7.55 -17.07
CA SER A 388 -0.29 8.85 -17.08
C SER A 388 0.81 9.00 -18.14
N GLU A 389 1.03 10.24 -18.56
CA GLU A 389 2.14 10.62 -19.43
C GLU A 389 3.52 10.29 -18.80
N ARG A 390 3.65 10.44 -17.48
CA ARG A 390 4.89 10.08 -16.78
C ARG A 390 5.21 8.59 -16.96
N GLN A 391 4.20 7.74 -16.86
CA GLN A 391 4.40 6.29 -16.93
C GLN A 391 4.70 5.84 -18.36
N ILE A 392 3.99 6.37 -19.34
CA ILE A 392 4.23 6.01 -20.74
C ILE A 392 5.64 6.43 -21.21
N ARG A 393 6.18 7.55 -20.71
CA ARG A 393 7.57 7.94 -20.99
C ARG A 393 8.63 7.00 -20.40
N ILE A 394 8.31 6.32 -19.29
CA ILE A 394 9.19 5.27 -18.74
C ILE A 394 9.22 4.09 -19.71
N VAL A 395 8.05 3.69 -20.21
CA VAL A 395 7.92 2.59 -21.18
C VAL A 395 8.68 2.90 -22.49
N GLU A 396 8.50 4.10 -23.03
CA GLU A 396 9.23 4.55 -24.23
C GLU A 396 10.75 4.45 -24.05
N ARG A 397 11.24 5.01 -22.94
CA ARG A 397 12.66 4.96 -22.62
C ARG A 397 13.18 3.52 -22.50
N HIS A 398 12.44 2.62 -21.86
CA HIS A 398 12.84 1.22 -21.73
C HIS A 398 12.86 0.49 -23.08
N VAL A 399 11.94 0.82 -23.99
CA VAL A 399 11.98 0.28 -25.37
C VAL A 399 13.23 0.76 -26.11
N ASP A 400 13.58 2.04 -25.98
CA ASP A 400 14.79 2.59 -26.59
C ASP A 400 16.06 1.96 -25.99
N ASP A 401 16.13 1.79 -24.66
CA ASP A 401 17.23 1.09 -24.00
C ASP A 401 17.40 -0.35 -24.50
N PHE A 402 16.32 -1.10 -24.70
CA PHE A 402 16.38 -2.44 -25.28
C PHE A 402 16.95 -2.43 -26.70
N ARG A 403 16.50 -1.48 -27.55
CA ARG A 403 17.01 -1.32 -28.92
C ARG A 403 18.50 -0.98 -28.92
N GLU A 404 18.92 -0.02 -28.08
CA GLU A 404 20.33 0.39 -27.97
C GLU A 404 21.23 -0.74 -27.45
N ALA A 405 20.69 -1.60 -26.56
CA ALA A 405 21.39 -2.77 -26.05
C ALA A 405 21.40 -3.96 -27.02
N GLY A 406 20.78 -3.85 -28.20
CA GLY A 406 20.79 -4.88 -29.24
C GLY A 406 19.67 -5.92 -29.16
N ALA A 407 18.67 -5.73 -28.31
CA ALA A 407 17.46 -6.57 -28.28
C ALA A 407 16.56 -6.26 -29.49
N THR A 408 15.76 -7.25 -29.88
CA THR A 408 14.83 -7.14 -31.00
C THR A 408 13.40 -6.90 -30.51
N ILE A 409 12.76 -5.88 -31.04
CA ILE A 409 11.33 -5.61 -30.82
C ILE A 409 10.55 -6.41 -31.85
N GLU A 410 9.91 -7.48 -31.44
CA GLU A 410 9.16 -8.39 -32.32
C GLU A 410 7.80 -7.83 -32.72
N THR A 411 7.14 -7.13 -31.79
CA THR A 411 5.86 -6.44 -32.02
C THR A 411 5.71 -5.26 -31.07
N GLY A 412 4.94 -4.25 -31.42
CA GLY A 412 4.69 -3.06 -30.61
C GLY A 412 5.84 -2.05 -30.59
N GLY A 413 6.21 -1.61 -29.40
CA GLY A 413 7.36 -0.72 -29.17
C GLY A 413 7.12 0.75 -29.51
N ARG A 414 5.86 1.19 -29.55
CA ARG A 414 5.49 2.59 -29.85
C ARG A 414 4.12 2.95 -29.28
N ARG A 415 3.88 4.24 -29.16
CA ARG A 415 2.51 4.72 -28.90
C ARG A 415 1.59 4.39 -30.08
N VAL A 416 0.34 4.10 -29.75
CA VAL A 416 -0.70 3.95 -30.78
C VAL A 416 -0.96 5.34 -31.39
N PRO A 417 -1.03 5.45 -32.73
CA PRO A 417 -1.40 6.71 -33.37
C PRO A 417 -2.75 7.21 -32.88
N ARG A 418 -2.84 8.49 -32.55
CA ARG A 418 -4.02 9.13 -32.00
C ARG A 418 -5.24 8.95 -32.90
N GLY A 419 -6.27 8.27 -32.38
CA GLY A 419 -7.60 8.22 -32.98
C GLY A 419 -8.43 9.44 -32.61
N VAL A 420 -9.53 9.67 -33.33
CA VAL A 420 -10.47 10.74 -32.99
C VAL A 420 -11.09 10.48 -31.62
N GLY A 421 -10.93 11.44 -30.68
CA GLY A 421 -11.50 11.34 -29.33
C GLY A 421 -10.69 10.47 -28.35
N LEU A 422 -9.51 9.98 -28.73
CA LEU A 422 -8.61 9.24 -27.85
C LEU A 422 -7.45 10.10 -27.36
N SER A 423 -6.93 9.78 -26.19
CA SER A 423 -5.71 10.41 -25.63
C SER A 423 -4.43 9.87 -26.29
N ASP A 424 -3.27 10.45 -25.93
CA ASP A 424 -1.96 9.96 -26.36
C ASP A 424 -1.39 8.90 -25.39
N LEU A 425 -2.20 8.34 -24.48
CA LEU A 425 -1.74 7.41 -23.43
C LEU A 425 -1.87 5.92 -23.81
N TYR A 426 -2.07 5.62 -25.08
CA TYR A 426 -2.09 4.24 -25.57
C TYR A 426 -0.71 3.81 -26.04
N PHE A 427 -0.25 2.66 -25.57
CA PHE A 427 1.00 2.05 -25.99
C PHE A 427 0.76 0.61 -26.47
N GLU A 428 1.38 0.22 -27.59
CA GLU A 428 1.22 -1.13 -28.14
C GLU A 428 1.84 -2.18 -27.19
N PRO A 429 1.14 -3.30 -26.89
CA PRO A 429 1.73 -4.44 -26.21
C PRO A 429 2.98 -4.90 -26.97
N THR A 430 4.09 -5.01 -26.24
CA THR A 430 5.41 -5.11 -26.84
C THR A 430 6.10 -6.39 -26.40
N VAL A 431 6.48 -7.23 -27.37
CA VAL A 431 7.27 -8.44 -27.16
C VAL A 431 8.71 -8.19 -27.62
N ILE A 432 9.67 -8.53 -26.79
CA ILE A 432 11.10 -8.22 -26.97
C ILE A 432 11.90 -9.52 -26.83
N THR A 433 12.76 -9.85 -27.82
CA THR A 433 13.66 -11.00 -27.78
C THR A 433 15.12 -10.58 -27.67
N GLY A 434 15.98 -11.52 -27.27
CA GLY A 434 17.40 -11.24 -27.08
C GLY A 434 17.70 -10.37 -25.87
N ALA A 435 16.77 -10.29 -24.91
CA ALA A 435 17.01 -9.60 -23.65
C ALA A 435 17.99 -10.35 -22.76
N THR A 436 18.83 -9.62 -22.04
CA THR A 436 19.79 -10.19 -21.06
C THR A 436 19.70 -9.42 -19.74
N ASN A 437 20.02 -10.08 -18.62
CA ASN A 437 19.84 -9.51 -17.27
C ASN A 437 20.68 -8.25 -16.99
N ASP A 438 21.73 -7.97 -17.75
CA ASP A 438 22.57 -6.77 -17.64
C ASP A 438 21.94 -5.55 -18.29
N MET A 439 20.94 -5.71 -19.15
CA MET A 439 20.19 -4.61 -19.72
C MET A 439 19.41 -3.86 -18.65
N ARG A 440 19.47 -2.51 -18.64
CA ARG A 440 18.80 -1.67 -17.63
C ARG A 440 17.30 -1.99 -17.48
N PRO A 441 16.51 -2.16 -18.56
CA PRO A 441 15.09 -2.47 -18.42
C PRO A 441 14.80 -3.88 -17.86
N MET A 442 15.78 -4.76 -17.76
CA MET A 442 15.63 -6.05 -17.07
C MET A 442 15.83 -5.94 -15.56
N ARG A 443 16.36 -4.82 -15.07
CA ARG A 443 16.63 -4.54 -13.66
C ARG A 443 15.66 -3.53 -13.05
N GLU A 444 15.26 -2.51 -13.82
CA GLU A 444 14.31 -1.49 -13.39
C GLU A 444 12.87 -1.95 -13.67
N GLU A 445 11.94 -1.66 -12.75
CA GLU A 445 10.51 -1.89 -12.94
C GLU A 445 10.00 -1.04 -14.11
N THR A 446 9.34 -1.66 -15.07
CA THR A 446 8.77 -0.96 -16.24
C THR A 446 7.37 -0.44 -15.96
N PHE A 447 6.53 -1.25 -15.32
CA PHE A 447 5.15 -0.95 -14.99
C PHE A 447 4.33 -0.52 -16.22
N GLY A 448 4.47 -1.30 -17.31
CA GLY A 448 3.87 -1.03 -18.60
C GLY A 448 3.92 -2.25 -19.53
N PRO A 449 3.31 -2.20 -20.71
CA PRO A 449 3.03 -3.37 -21.54
C PRO A 449 4.28 -3.86 -22.30
N LEU A 450 5.34 -4.24 -21.60
CA LEU A 450 6.57 -4.81 -22.17
C LEU A 450 6.80 -6.23 -21.65
N LEU A 451 7.06 -7.17 -22.55
CA LEU A 451 7.41 -8.55 -22.25
C LEU A 451 8.77 -8.92 -22.86
N PRO A 452 9.89 -8.70 -22.15
CA PRO A 452 11.20 -9.15 -22.56
C PRO A 452 11.37 -10.66 -22.34
N ILE A 453 11.95 -11.35 -23.32
CA ILE A 453 12.20 -12.78 -23.33
C ILE A 453 13.72 -13.02 -23.33
N CYS A 454 14.16 -13.81 -22.36
CA CYS A 454 15.53 -14.28 -22.21
C CYS A 454 15.54 -15.81 -22.22
N THR A 455 16.52 -16.44 -22.86
CA THR A 455 16.66 -17.89 -22.87
C THR A 455 17.60 -18.38 -21.77
N PHE A 456 17.40 -19.64 -21.35
CA PHE A 456 18.29 -20.36 -20.44
C PHE A 456 18.45 -21.82 -20.86
N GLN A 457 19.52 -22.50 -20.39
CA GLN A 457 19.81 -23.90 -20.71
C GLN A 457 19.48 -24.82 -19.54
N THR A 458 19.86 -24.48 -18.32
CA THR A 458 19.75 -25.35 -17.14
C THR A 458 18.84 -24.80 -16.06
N GLU A 459 18.39 -25.68 -15.16
CA GLU A 459 17.56 -25.30 -14.00
C GLU A 459 18.28 -24.29 -13.09
N GLU A 460 19.58 -24.52 -12.86
CA GLU A 460 20.43 -23.68 -12.03
C GLU A 460 20.56 -22.26 -12.61
N GLU A 461 20.73 -22.18 -13.94
CA GLU A 461 20.76 -20.89 -14.65
C GLU A 461 19.45 -20.15 -14.53
N ALA A 462 18.30 -20.84 -14.73
CA ALA A 462 16.97 -20.23 -14.59
C ALA A 462 16.76 -19.63 -13.18
N VAL A 463 17.15 -20.36 -12.14
CA VAL A 463 17.07 -19.89 -10.76
C VAL A 463 17.99 -18.70 -10.52
N ALA A 464 19.22 -18.73 -11.04
CA ALA A 464 20.17 -17.65 -10.91
C ALA A 464 19.66 -16.35 -11.58
N LEU A 465 19.18 -16.46 -12.82
CA LEU A 465 18.61 -15.34 -13.59
C LEU A 465 17.36 -14.75 -12.90
N ALA A 466 16.47 -15.59 -12.40
CA ALA A 466 15.27 -15.15 -11.72
C ALA A 466 15.59 -14.38 -10.43
N ASN A 467 16.56 -14.84 -9.65
CA ASN A 467 16.98 -14.24 -8.38
C ASN A 467 17.90 -13.01 -8.55
N ASP A 468 18.49 -12.80 -9.73
CA ASP A 468 19.33 -11.63 -10.02
C ASP A 468 18.47 -10.37 -10.23
N SER A 469 17.88 -9.93 -9.15
CA SER A 469 17.05 -8.72 -9.06
C SER A 469 17.07 -8.14 -7.64
N GLU A 470 16.93 -6.82 -7.55
CA GLU A 470 16.70 -6.15 -6.26
C GLU A 470 15.27 -6.38 -5.74
N TYR A 471 14.37 -6.89 -6.56
CA TYR A 471 12.97 -7.16 -6.27
C TYR A 471 12.73 -8.64 -5.98
N GLY A 472 11.57 -8.94 -5.43
CA GLY A 472 11.12 -10.29 -5.13
C GLY A 472 9.66 -10.31 -4.68
N LEU A 473 8.75 -9.76 -5.50
CA LEU A 473 7.33 -9.73 -5.17
C LEU A 473 6.68 -11.07 -5.51
N THR A 474 6.58 -11.39 -6.80
CA THR A 474 6.08 -12.69 -7.25
C THR A 474 7.04 -13.36 -8.24
N ALA A 475 6.78 -14.63 -8.51
CA ALA A 475 7.40 -15.40 -9.57
C ALA A 475 6.47 -16.50 -10.05
N SER A 476 6.70 -17.01 -11.26
CA SER A 476 5.99 -18.20 -11.73
C SER A 476 6.91 -19.22 -12.38
N VAL A 477 6.58 -20.52 -12.24
CA VAL A 477 7.35 -21.65 -12.74
C VAL A 477 6.43 -22.58 -13.53
N TRP A 478 6.76 -22.81 -14.79
CA TRP A 478 5.95 -23.56 -15.75
C TRP A 478 6.68 -24.81 -16.19
N THR A 479 6.14 -25.98 -15.87
CA THR A 479 6.66 -27.32 -16.21
C THR A 479 5.58 -28.37 -15.98
N SER A 480 5.61 -29.48 -16.71
CA SER A 480 4.76 -30.65 -16.45
C SER A 480 5.26 -31.49 -15.26
N ASP A 481 6.54 -31.36 -14.87
CA ASP A 481 7.13 -32.02 -13.69
C ASP A 481 6.90 -31.22 -12.40
N TYR A 482 5.88 -31.59 -11.63
CA TYR A 482 5.59 -30.97 -10.34
C TYR A 482 6.69 -31.13 -9.27
N ALA A 483 7.59 -32.14 -9.40
CA ALA A 483 8.72 -32.27 -8.49
C ALA A 483 9.78 -31.21 -8.81
N LYS A 484 10.08 -31.01 -10.10
CA LYS A 484 10.91 -29.91 -10.61
C LYS A 484 10.32 -28.56 -10.18
N ALA A 485 9.03 -28.32 -10.45
CA ALA A 485 8.35 -27.08 -10.10
C ALA A 485 8.52 -26.71 -8.62
N ARG A 486 8.24 -27.67 -7.70
CA ARG A 486 8.40 -27.44 -6.25
C ARG A 486 9.86 -27.25 -5.82
N ARG A 487 10.81 -27.89 -6.48
CA ARG A 487 12.24 -27.74 -6.20
C ARG A 487 12.72 -26.35 -6.61
N VAL A 488 12.35 -25.89 -7.80
CA VAL A 488 12.67 -24.55 -8.31
C VAL A 488 11.99 -23.49 -7.46
N ALA A 489 10.67 -23.60 -7.21
CA ALA A 489 9.91 -22.63 -6.44
C ALA A 489 10.50 -22.34 -5.04
N ARG A 490 11.11 -23.34 -4.40
CA ARG A 490 11.77 -23.18 -3.08
C ARG A 490 13.09 -22.41 -3.14
N GLN A 491 13.66 -22.25 -4.31
CA GLN A 491 14.93 -21.54 -4.53
C GLN A 491 14.72 -20.11 -5.02
N ILE A 492 13.49 -19.76 -5.43
CA ILE A 492 13.18 -18.41 -5.89
C ILE A 492 12.95 -17.48 -4.69
N GLU A 493 13.60 -16.33 -4.71
CA GLU A 493 13.56 -15.30 -3.68
C GLU A 493 12.41 -14.31 -3.94
N ALA A 494 11.18 -14.81 -3.87
CA ALA A 494 9.95 -14.01 -4.01
C ALA A 494 8.96 -14.31 -2.88
N GLY A 495 8.11 -13.35 -2.57
CA GLY A 495 7.09 -13.49 -1.54
C GLY A 495 6.00 -14.49 -1.92
N THR A 496 5.71 -14.61 -3.22
CA THR A 496 4.79 -15.60 -3.80
C THR A 496 5.43 -16.27 -5.01
N VAL A 497 5.35 -17.59 -5.08
CA VAL A 497 5.76 -18.36 -6.27
C VAL A 497 4.61 -19.22 -6.75
N CYS A 498 4.14 -18.96 -7.97
CA CYS A 498 3.07 -19.71 -8.63
C CYS A 498 3.66 -20.89 -9.40
N ILE A 499 2.96 -22.00 -9.46
CA ILE A 499 3.31 -23.16 -10.29
C ILE A 499 2.22 -23.36 -11.33
N ASN A 500 2.59 -23.26 -12.61
CA ASN A 500 1.68 -23.31 -13.76
C ASN A 500 0.50 -22.32 -13.64
N GLU A 501 0.78 -21.17 -13.08
CA GLU A 501 -0.16 -20.07 -12.82
C GLU A 501 0.63 -18.76 -12.75
N VAL A 502 -0.05 -17.61 -12.89
CA VAL A 502 0.59 -16.29 -12.90
C VAL A 502 -0.33 -15.22 -12.29
N LEU A 503 0.25 -14.18 -11.71
CA LEU A 503 -0.36 -12.90 -11.38
C LEU A 503 -1.40 -12.92 -10.25
N TYR A 504 -2.51 -13.63 -10.36
CA TYR A 504 -3.77 -13.37 -9.66
C TYR A 504 -3.79 -13.62 -8.14
N THR A 505 -2.71 -14.09 -7.56
CA THR A 505 -2.65 -14.50 -6.14
C THR A 505 -2.90 -13.38 -5.13
N HIS A 506 -2.74 -12.11 -5.51
CA HIS A 506 -3.22 -10.98 -4.70
C HIS A 506 -4.73 -11.05 -4.47
N GLY A 507 -5.49 -11.53 -5.44
CA GLY A 507 -6.93 -11.73 -5.32
C GLY A 507 -7.35 -12.85 -4.38
N ILE A 508 -6.42 -13.66 -3.86
CA ILE A 508 -6.71 -14.73 -2.89
C ILE A 508 -6.51 -14.18 -1.47
N GLY A 509 -7.54 -13.58 -0.91
CA GLY A 509 -7.49 -12.96 0.43
C GLY A 509 -7.11 -13.89 1.58
N GLN A 510 -7.11 -15.21 1.37
CA GLN A 510 -6.73 -16.24 2.32
C GLN A 510 -5.22 -16.43 2.47
N THR A 511 -4.44 -16.00 1.48
CA THR A 511 -2.98 -16.17 1.43
C THR A 511 -2.25 -14.90 1.83
N PRO A 512 -1.08 -14.99 2.48
CA PRO A 512 -0.29 -13.80 2.77
C PRO A 512 0.24 -13.20 1.47
N TRP A 513 0.14 -11.89 1.35
CA TRP A 513 0.70 -11.13 0.25
C TRP A 513 1.83 -10.22 0.76
N GLY A 514 2.89 -10.07 -0.02
CA GLY A 514 4.03 -9.18 0.26
C GLY A 514 5.33 -9.70 -0.30
N GLY A 515 6.26 -8.77 -0.57
CA GLY A 515 7.52 -9.06 -1.24
C GLY A 515 8.67 -9.43 -0.31
N PHE A 516 9.74 -9.95 -0.94
CA PHE A 516 11.09 -10.07 -0.41
C PHE A 516 11.91 -8.88 -0.92
N LYS A 517 13.14 -8.73 -0.44
CA LYS A 517 14.10 -7.70 -0.87
C LYS A 517 13.47 -6.29 -0.86
N ASN A 518 13.62 -5.53 -1.96
CA ASN A 518 13.06 -4.18 -2.10
C ASN A 518 11.56 -4.17 -2.49
N SER A 519 10.93 -5.33 -2.64
CA SER A 519 9.50 -5.40 -2.97
C SER A 519 8.57 -5.25 -1.78
N GLY A 520 9.08 -5.26 -0.55
CA GLY A 520 8.21 -4.95 0.57
C GLY A 520 8.73 -5.32 1.95
N LEU A 521 7.94 -4.90 2.94
CA LEU A 521 8.15 -5.16 4.37
C LEU A 521 6.80 -5.43 5.03
N GLY A 522 6.69 -6.49 5.80
CA GLY A 522 5.41 -6.94 6.37
C GLY A 522 4.59 -7.78 5.38
N ARG A 523 3.32 -7.97 5.69
CA ARG A 523 2.37 -8.72 4.85
C ARG A 523 1.00 -8.07 4.91
N THR A 524 0.27 -8.16 3.80
CA THR A 524 -1.18 -7.94 3.76
C THR A 524 -1.88 -9.28 3.52
N HIS A 525 -3.17 -9.35 3.69
CA HIS A 525 -3.99 -10.54 3.52
C HIS A 525 -3.59 -11.76 4.41
N GLY A 526 -4.39 -12.79 4.37
CA GLY A 526 -4.15 -14.01 5.12
C GLY A 526 -4.11 -13.84 6.65
N TYR A 527 -3.60 -14.85 7.32
CA TYR A 527 -3.36 -14.80 8.76
C TYR A 527 -2.24 -13.80 9.10
N GLU A 528 -1.18 -13.81 8.33
CA GLU A 528 -0.01 -12.96 8.53
C GLU A 528 -0.37 -11.48 8.42
N GLY A 529 -1.15 -11.08 7.40
CA GLY A 529 -1.63 -9.70 7.27
C GLY A 529 -2.56 -9.27 8.41
N LEU A 530 -3.41 -10.19 8.91
CA LEU A 530 -4.24 -9.89 10.07
C LEU A 530 -3.40 -9.68 11.34
N MET A 531 -2.29 -10.43 11.48
CA MET A 531 -1.37 -10.27 12.61
C MET A 531 -0.62 -8.93 12.59
N GLU A 532 -0.41 -8.33 11.42
CA GLU A 532 0.16 -6.98 11.29
C GLU A 532 -0.76 -5.88 11.87
N LEU A 533 -2.03 -6.16 12.07
CA LEU A 533 -3.07 -5.21 12.49
C LEU A 533 -3.44 -5.32 13.98
N VAL A 534 -2.71 -6.16 14.73
CA VAL A 534 -2.92 -6.37 16.16
C VAL A 534 -1.61 -6.42 16.92
N LYS A 535 -1.67 -6.12 18.22
CA LYS A 535 -0.53 -6.31 19.13
C LYS A 535 -0.80 -7.45 20.11
N PRO A 536 0.12 -8.42 20.20
CA PRO A 536 -0.01 -9.52 21.15
C PRO A 536 0.33 -9.05 22.56
N GLN A 537 -0.50 -9.47 23.54
CA GLN A 537 -0.21 -9.33 24.95
C GLN A 537 -0.09 -10.71 25.60
N HIS A 538 1.03 -10.99 26.24
CA HIS A 538 1.21 -12.19 27.01
C HIS A 538 0.67 -11.99 28.45
N ILE A 539 -0.26 -12.86 28.87
CA ILE A 539 -0.75 -12.92 30.25
C ILE A 539 -0.28 -14.21 30.87
N HIS A 540 0.52 -14.07 31.93
CA HIS A 540 0.98 -15.18 32.75
C HIS A 540 0.26 -15.17 34.12
N THR A 541 -0.25 -16.33 34.53
CA THR A 541 -1.00 -16.47 35.78
C THR A 541 -0.37 -17.53 36.65
N ASN A 542 -0.11 -17.20 37.91
CA ASN A 542 0.22 -18.16 38.95
C ASN A 542 -1.02 -18.40 39.81
N ARG A 543 -1.57 -19.64 39.77
CA ARG A 543 -2.75 -20.04 40.56
C ARG A 543 -2.41 -20.39 41.98
N PHE A 544 -1.15 -20.66 42.29
CA PHE A 544 -0.65 -20.98 43.62
C PHE A 544 0.13 -19.82 44.24
N ALA A 545 -0.37 -18.60 44.09
CA ALA A 545 0.28 -17.36 44.56
C ALA A 545 0.33 -17.23 46.10
N ILE A 546 0.00 -18.29 46.84
CA ILE A 546 0.09 -18.38 48.32
C ILE A 546 1.48 -18.81 48.78
N LEU A 547 2.36 -19.25 47.89
CA LEU A 547 3.72 -19.68 48.21
C LEU A 547 4.74 -18.81 47.47
N PRO A 548 5.85 -18.45 48.13
CA PRO A 548 6.95 -17.74 47.48
C PRO A 548 7.62 -18.65 46.45
N ASP A 549 8.02 -18.07 45.33
CA ASP A 549 8.77 -18.77 44.31
C ASP A 549 10.21 -19.03 44.73
N ALA A 550 10.75 -20.20 44.43
CA ALA A 550 12.07 -20.64 44.83
C ALA A 550 13.22 -19.72 44.37
N TRP A 551 12.99 -18.91 43.36
CA TRP A 551 13.95 -17.92 42.83
C TRP A 551 13.84 -16.51 43.44
N TRP A 552 12.91 -16.28 44.39
CA TRP A 552 12.80 -14.99 45.06
C TRP A 552 13.91 -14.79 46.08
N MET A 553 14.19 -13.53 46.42
CA MET A 553 15.13 -13.15 47.46
C MET A 553 14.55 -13.41 48.86
N PRO A 554 15.42 -13.53 49.89
CA PRO A 554 16.88 -13.48 49.87
C PRO A 554 17.51 -14.77 49.35
N TYR A 555 18.65 -14.68 48.70
CA TYR A 555 19.37 -15.86 48.21
C TYR A 555 20.13 -16.55 49.34
N SER A 556 20.32 -17.85 49.22
CA SER A 556 21.03 -18.73 50.15
C SER A 556 21.91 -19.72 49.37
N PRO A 557 22.84 -20.41 50.01
CA PRO A 557 23.58 -21.52 49.37
C PRO A 557 22.66 -22.58 48.75
N THR A 558 21.54 -22.88 49.42
CA THR A 558 20.50 -23.77 48.86
C THR A 558 19.91 -23.24 47.55
N ALA A 559 19.68 -21.93 47.47
CA ALA A 559 19.20 -21.32 46.21
C ALA A 559 20.23 -21.46 45.09
N VAL A 560 21.48 -21.22 45.35
CA VAL A 560 22.57 -21.35 44.37
C VAL A 560 22.69 -22.79 43.84
N ASP A 561 22.67 -23.79 44.77
CA ASP A 561 22.73 -25.20 44.37
C ASP A 561 21.47 -25.62 43.54
N LEU A 562 20.30 -25.17 43.99
CA LEU A 562 19.05 -25.39 43.23
C LEU A 562 19.17 -24.81 41.81
N PHE A 563 19.63 -23.57 41.65
CA PHE A 563 19.72 -22.92 40.36
C PHE A 563 20.74 -23.61 39.44
N ARG A 564 21.89 -24.04 39.97
CA ARG A 564 22.86 -24.85 39.22
C ARG A 564 22.24 -26.16 38.71
N LYS A 565 21.50 -26.86 39.56
CA LYS A 565 20.82 -28.12 39.16
C LYS A 565 19.69 -27.87 38.17
N MET A 566 18.89 -26.81 38.39
CA MET A 566 17.88 -26.41 37.44
C MET A 566 18.45 -26.11 36.04
N SER A 567 19.54 -25.33 35.98
CA SER A 567 20.20 -25.01 34.72
C SER A 567 20.68 -26.26 33.95
N ARG A 568 21.31 -27.21 34.68
CA ARG A 568 21.75 -28.49 34.07
C ARG A 568 20.56 -29.36 33.62
N THR A 569 19.48 -29.32 34.37
CA THR A 569 18.26 -30.11 34.09
C THR A 569 17.55 -29.54 32.86
N PHE A 570 17.39 -28.22 32.77
CA PHE A 570 16.77 -27.59 31.61
C PHE A 570 17.60 -27.81 30.34
N ALA A 571 18.94 -27.70 30.45
CA ALA A 571 19.84 -27.99 29.32
C ALA A 571 19.74 -29.46 28.84
N SER A 572 19.37 -30.39 29.73
CA SER A 572 19.23 -31.81 29.35
C SER A 572 17.89 -32.17 28.68
N GLY A 573 16.89 -31.28 28.72
CA GLY A 573 15.53 -31.53 28.21
C GLY A 573 14.76 -32.68 28.91
N SER A 574 15.32 -33.28 29.98
CA SER A 574 14.78 -34.47 30.62
C SER A 574 13.70 -34.15 31.65
N LEU A 575 12.48 -34.62 31.39
CA LEU A 575 11.36 -34.47 32.32
C LEU A 575 11.64 -35.18 33.66
N LEU A 576 12.24 -36.38 33.65
CA LEU A 576 12.58 -37.14 34.86
C LEU A 576 13.57 -36.37 35.75
N LYS A 577 14.62 -35.76 35.17
CA LYS A 577 15.56 -34.94 35.93
C LYS A 577 14.87 -33.69 36.50
N THR A 578 13.87 -33.17 35.81
CA THR A 578 13.08 -32.03 36.29
C THR A 578 12.23 -32.37 37.50
N VAL A 579 11.59 -33.55 37.50
CA VAL A 579 10.82 -34.03 38.68
C VAL A 579 11.73 -34.25 39.88
N ALA A 580 12.98 -34.70 39.66
CA ALA A 580 13.99 -34.87 40.73
C ALA A 580 14.40 -33.58 41.44
N LEU A 581 14.05 -32.42 40.92
CA LEU A 581 14.26 -31.11 41.58
C LEU A 581 13.20 -30.77 42.65
N LEU A 582 12.05 -31.44 42.65
CA LEU A 582 10.94 -31.14 43.56
C LEU A 582 11.34 -31.07 45.04
N PRO A 583 12.13 -32.01 45.60
CA PRO A 583 12.55 -31.92 47.02
C PRO A 583 13.35 -30.64 47.33
N MET A 584 14.19 -30.20 46.40
CA MET A 584 14.97 -28.99 46.57
C MET A 584 14.11 -27.72 46.43
N LEU A 585 13.14 -27.73 45.53
CA LEU A 585 12.17 -26.66 45.44
C LEU A 585 11.38 -26.52 46.74
N VAL A 586 10.88 -27.63 47.30
CA VAL A 586 10.17 -27.62 48.57
C VAL A 586 11.07 -27.13 49.72
N LYS A 587 12.32 -27.59 49.79
CA LYS A 587 13.28 -27.13 50.79
C LYS A 587 13.48 -25.61 50.69
N ARG A 588 13.69 -25.10 49.49
CA ARG A 588 13.89 -23.68 49.25
C ARG A 588 12.67 -22.83 49.60
N THR A 589 11.46 -23.29 49.23
CA THR A 589 10.21 -22.59 49.60
C THR A 589 10.04 -22.53 51.12
N ARG A 590 10.36 -23.61 51.85
CA ARG A 590 10.32 -23.61 53.32
C ARG A 590 11.34 -22.61 53.95
N GLU A 591 12.52 -22.45 53.35
CA GLU A 591 13.49 -21.42 53.79
C GLU A 591 12.93 -20.01 53.65
N LEU A 592 12.19 -19.74 52.55
CA LEU A 592 11.59 -18.42 52.32
C LEU A 592 10.42 -18.12 53.24
N LEU A 593 9.67 -19.16 53.65
CA LEU A 593 8.54 -19.02 54.58
C LEU A 593 8.96 -18.85 56.06
N LYS A 594 10.19 -19.21 56.39
CA LYS A 594 10.72 -19.07 57.76
C LYS A 594 11.28 -17.69 58.10
N LYS A 595 11.39 -16.82 57.08
CA LYS A 595 11.81 -15.42 57.21
C LYS A 595 10.63 -14.49 56.99
#